data_41c71f1e4582dd5a86adb03165b18756
#
_entry.id   41c71f1e4582dd5a86adb03165b18756
#
_cell.length_a   1.000
_cell.length_b   1.000
_cell.length_c   1.000
_cell.angle_alpha   90.00
_cell.angle_beta   90.00
_cell.angle_gamma   90.00
#
_symmetry.space_group_name_H-M   'P 1'
#
loop_
_entity.id
_entity.type
_entity.pdbx_description
1 polymer ?
#
loop_
_entity_poly.entity_id
_entity_poly.type
_entity_poly.pdbx_seq_one_letter_code
_entity_poly.pdbx_strand_id
1 'polypeptide(L)'
;MQGWLDSMGNWMISRKRFYGLALPFYECEKCGHLHVVGSWEELKELAVKPELVEKLDDVHRPWIDEIEIKCPKCDESVQRVTDVGDCWLDAGVVPFSTLAYLDDKKYWEKWFPAELVIEMIEQIRLWFYSMLVFGVVLSILLRPRLRR
;
A
#
# COMPACT_ATOMS: atom_id res chain seq x y z
N MET A 1 -3.01 -6.99 -25.62
CA MET A 1 -3.04 -6.39 -24.27
C MET A 1 -4.44 -5.85 -23.91
N GLN A 2 -5.09 -5.01 -24.73
CA GLN A 2 -6.41 -4.45 -24.40
C GLN A 2 -7.47 -5.51 -24.04
N GLY A 3 -7.72 -6.49 -24.90
CA GLY A 3 -8.71 -7.54 -24.61
C GLY A 3 -8.40 -8.40 -23.39
N TRP A 4 -7.11 -8.50 -22.99
CA TRP A 4 -6.72 -9.12 -21.74
C TRP A 4 -7.10 -8.24 -20.54
N LEU A 5 -6.80 -6.94 -20.59
CA LEU A 5 -7.16 -6.00 -19.52
C LEU A 5 -8.68 -5.94 -19.34
N ASP A 6 -9.44 -5.92 -20.43
CA ASP A 6 -10.91 -5.92 -20.41
C ASP A 6 -11.49 -7.18 -19.73
N SER A 7 -10.76 -8.30 -19.74
CA SER A 7 -11.15 -9.57 -19.12
C SER A 7 -10.75 -9.71 -17.64
N MET A 8 -9.93 -8.80 -17.11
CA MET A 8 -9.33 -8.96 -15.76
C MET A 8 -10.29 -8.68 -14.60
N GLY A 9 -11.29 -7.87 -14.76
CA GLY A 9 -12.17 -7.48 -13.65
C GLY A 9 -11.47 -6.68 -12.56
N ASN A 10 -12.15 -6.51 -11.42
CA ASN A 10 -11.63 -5.75 -10.29
C ASN A 10 -10.65 -6.59 -9.44
N TRP A 11 -9.53 -6.00 -9.07
CA TRP A 11 -8.62 -6.61 -8.09
C TRP A 11 -9.06 -6.26 -6.68
N MET A 12 -9.46 -7.28 -5.91
CA MET A 12 -9.73 -7.12 -4.49
C MET A 12 -8.40 -7.12 -3.73
N ILE A 13 -8.03 -5.98 -3.19
CA ILE A 13 -6.73 -5.76 -2.52
C ILE A 13 -6.71 -6.22 -1.06
N SER A 14 -7.84 -6.59 -0.46
CA SER A 14 -7.93 -7.00 0.93
C SER A 14 -8.23 -8.50 1.09
N ARG A 15 -7.80 -9.07 2.21
CA ARG A 15 -8.02 -10.46 2.59
C ARG A 15 -8.41 -10.56 4.07
N LYS A 16 -9.46 -11.34 4.34
CA LYS A 16 -9.92 -11.66 5.70
C LYS A 16 -9.14 -12.84 6.26
N ARG A 17 -7.88 -12.62 6.59
CA ARG A 17 -6.98 -13.59 7.22
C ARG A 17 -6.06 -12.88 8.20
N PHE A 18 -5.36 -13.66 9.03
CA PHE A 18 -4.54 -13.10 10.08
C PHE A 18 -3.19 -12.56 9.54
N TYR A 19 -2.48 -13.38 8.78
CA TYR A 19 -1.16 -13.02 8.25
C TYR A 19 -1.23 -12.27 6.92
N GLY A 20 -0.37 -11.27 6.77
CA GLY A 20 -0.18 -10.46 5.58
C GLY A 20 0.10 -9.01 5.95
N LEU A 21 0.34 -8.17 4.97
CA LEU A 21 0.50 -6.73 5.12
C LEU A 21 -0.76 -6.13 5.78
N ALA A 22 -0.64 -5.59 6.98
CA ALA A 22 -1.75 -4.93 7.64
C ALA A 22 -2.14 -3.66 6.86
N LEU A 23 -3.36 -3.62 6.32
CA LEU A 23 -3.81 -2.47 5.54
C LEU A 23 -3.95 -1.24 6.46
N PRO A 24 -3.36 -0.08 6.10
CA PRO A 24 -3.36 1.12 6.94
C PRO A 24 -4.66 1.92 6.82
N PHE A 25 -5.81 1.24 6.84
CA PHE A 25 -7.13 1.83 6.64
C PHE A 25 -7.85 1.97 7.97
N TYR A 26 -8.34 3.18 8.23
CA TYR A 26 -9.09 3.56 9.41
C TYR A 26 -10.43 4.16 8.98
N GLU A 27 -11.51 3.40 9.16
CA GLU A 27 -12.86 3.81 8.78
C GLU A 27 -13.63 4.27 10.01
N CYS A 28 -14.02 5.55 10.02
CA CYS A 28 -14.78 6.12 11.13
C CYS A 28 -16.26 5.79 10.99
N GLU A 29 -16.78 4.96 11.89
CA GLU A 29 -18.21 4.58 11.90
C GLU A 29 -19.13 5.78 12.14
N LYS A 30 -18.66 6.82 12.88
CA LYS A 30 -19.45 7.99 13.22
C LYS A 30 -19.71 8.93 12.05
N CYS A 31 -18.70 9.17 11.21
CA CYS A 31 -18.79 10.13 10.10
C CYS A 31 -18.56 9.54 8.72
N GLY A 32 -18.32 8.23 8.62
CA GLY A 32 -18.06 7.53 7.36
C GLY A 32 -16.74 7.93 6.67
N HIS A 33 -15.84 8.63 7.38
CA HIS A 33 -14.56 9.02 6.80
C HIS A 33 -13.59 7.85 6.80
N LEU A 34 -13.08 7.51 5.62
CA LEU A 34 -11.96 6.59 5.47
C LEU A 34 -10.66 7.39 5.46
N HIS A 35 -9.77 7.10 6.41
CA HIS A 35 -8.41 7.63 6.45
C HIS A 35 -7.41 6.52 6.11
N VAL A 36 -6.41 6.85 5.31
CA VAL A 36 -5.32 5.93 4.96
C VAL A 36 -4.02 6.52 5.48
N VAL A 37 -3.43 5.88 6.46
CA VAL A 37 -2.16 6.31 7.05
C VAL A 37 -1.01 5.96 6.11
N GLY A 38 -0.27 6.96 5.67
CA GLY A 38 0.78 6.82 4.65
C GLY A 38 2.20 6.69 5.21
N SER A 39 2.43 7.03 6.49
CA SER A 39 3.76 6.95 7.09
C SER A 39 3.72 6.68 8.59
N TRP A 40 4.87 6.36 9.14
CA TRP A 40 5.07 6.16 10.57
C TRP A 40 4.85 7.45 11.37
N GLU A 41 5.34 8.57 10.84
CA GLU A 41 5.19 9.89 11.44
C GLU A 41 3.72 10.29 11.51
N GLU A 42 2.97 10.06 10.44
CA GLU A 42 1.54 10.32 10.40
C GLU A 42 0.77 9.43 11.39
N LEU A 43 1.14 8.13 11.47
CA LEU A 43 0.54 7.23 12.46
C LEU A 43 0.76 7.74 13.88
N LYS A 44 1.98 8.17 14.20
CA LYS A 44 2.32 8.71 15.52
C LYS A 44 1.58 10.01 15.83
N GLU A 45 1.44 10.90 14.84
CA GLU A 45 0.73 12.17 15.00
C GLU A 45 -0.76 11.98 15.26
N LEU A 46 -1.39 11.02 14.57
CA LEU A 46 -2.81 10.75 14.68
C LEU A 46 -3.17 9.81 15.83
N ALA A 47 -2.22 9.05 16.35
CA ALA A 47 -2.47 8.05 17.38
C ALA A 47 -3.10 8.67 18.65
N VAL A 48 -4.10 7.99 19.20
CA VAL A 48 -4.69 8.34 20.50
C VAL A 48 -3.65 8.21 21.61
N LYS A 49 -2.74 7.23 21.48
CA LYS A 49 -1.63 6.95 22.40
C LYS A 49 -0.32 6.84 21.62
N PRO A 50 0.37 7.97 21.35
CA PRO A 50 1.62 7.97 20.59
C PRO A 50 2.72 7.08 21.16
N GLU A 51 2.73 6.87 22.48
CA GLU A 51 3.68 6.01 23.18
C GLU A 51 3.55 4.52 22.80
N LEU A 52 2.42 4.08 22.30
CA LEU A 52 2.25 2.73 21.77
C LEU A 52 2.91 2.59 20.40
N VAL A 53 2.84 3.63 19.58
CA VAL A 53 3.52 3.65 18.26
C VAL A 53 5.03 3.61 18.44
N GLU A 54 5.58 4.32 19.43
CA GLU A 54 7.03 4.31 19.73
C GLU A 54 7.55 2.94 20.20
N LYS A 55 6.69 2.15 20.81
CA LYS A 55 7.02 0.79 21.31
C LYS A 55 6.71 -0.31 20.30
N LEU A 56 6.17 0.05 19.15
CA LEU A 56 5.76 -0.90 18.15
C LEU A 56 6.98 -1.41 17.37
N ASP A 57 7.38 -2.64 17.61
CA ASP A 57 8.52 -3.27 16.93
C ASP A 57 8.13 -3.81 15.54
N ASP A 58 6.85 -4.02 15.28
CA ASP A 58 6.34 -4.65 14.06
C ASP A 58 4.98 -4.04 13.66
N VAL A 59 4.82 -3.71 12.39
CA VAL A 59 3.60 -3.18 11.78
C VAL A 59 2.58 -4.25 11.37
N HIS A 60 2.87 -5.52 11.69
CA HIS A 60 1.94 -6.62 11.43
C HIS A 60 0.95 -6.81 12.59
N ARG A 61 -0.04 -7.64 12.33
CA ARG A 61 -0.96 -8.10 13.37
C ARG A 61 -0.27 -9.07 14.32
N PRO A 62 -0.58 -9.07 15.62
CA PRO A 62 -1.67 -8.31 16.27
C PRO A 62 -1.27 -6.89 16.71
N TRP A 63 0.01 -6.56 16.73
CA TRP A 63 0.54 -5.36 17.38
C TRP A 63 -0.03 -4.05 16.82
N ILE A 64 -0.11 -3.93 15.48
CA ILE A 64 -0.67 -2.73 14.84
C ILE A 64 -2.17 -2.54 15.14
N ASP A 65 -2.90 -3.61 15.45
CA ASP A 65 -4.33 -3.54 15.77
C ASP A 65 -4.61 -2.88 17.13
N GLU A 66 -3.57 -2.72 17.98
CA GLU A 66 -3.67 -2.00 19.25
C GLU A 66 -3.62 -0.48 19.09
N ILE A 67 -3.25 0.00 17.90
CA ILE A 67 -3.10 1.43 17.62
C ILE A 67 -4.43 2.00 17.11
N GLU A 68 -5.01 2.88 17.93
CA GLU A 68 -6.16 3.69 17.53
C GLU A 68 -5.69 5.08 17.09
N ILE A 69 -6.37 5.65 16.09
CA ILE A 69 -6.11 7.02 15.65
C ILE A 69 -7.31 7.93 15.92
N LYS A 70 -7.08 9.23 16.00
CA LYS A 70 -8.14 10.23 15.98
C LYS A 70 -8.60 10.46 14.55
N CYS A 71 -9.92 10.39 14.34
CA CYS A 71 -10.50 10.72 13.04
C CYS A 71 -10.20 12.17 12.67
N PRO A 72 -9.56 12.45 11.53
CA PRO A 72 -9.23 13.82 11.14
C PRO A 72 -10.45 14.73 10.90
N LYS A 73 -11.65 14.14 10.80
CA LYS A 73 -12.89 14.92 10.58
C LYS A 73 -13.73 15.18 11.82
N CYS A 74 -13.74 14.28 12.79
CA CYS A 74 -14.65 14.35 13.93
C CYS A 74 -14.02 14.01 15.27
N ASP A 75 -12.70 13.82 15.32
CA ASP A 75 -11.88 13.48 16.50
C ASP A 75 -12.31 12.19 17.24
N GLU A 76 -13.19 11.40 16.66
CA GLU A 76 -13.56 10.09 17.22
C GLU A 76 -12.37 9.15 17.20
N SER A 77 -12.22 8.28 18.20
CA SER A 77 -11.23 7.20 18.19
C SER A 77 -11.63 6.13 17.17
N VAL A 78 -10.71 5.76 16.30
CA VAL A 78 -10.96 4.83 15.20
C VAL A 78 -9.91 3.74 15.21
N GLN A 79 -10.36 2.49 15.15
CA GLN A 79 -9.50 1.32 14.98
C GLN A 79 -9.23 1.05 13.50
N ARG A 80 -8.09 0.43 13.24
CA ARG A 80 -7.74 -0.04 11.89
C ARG A 80 -8.72 -1.14 11.44
N VAL A 81 -9.04 -1.19 10.16
CA VAL A 81 -9.72 -2.36 9.58
C VAL A 81 -8.83 -3.60 9.78
N THR A 82 -9.41 -4.71 10.22
CA THR A 82 -8.65 -5.93 10.55
C THR A 82 -8.14 -6.70 9.34
N ASP A 83 -8.57 -6.32 8.15
CA ASP A 83 -8.13 -6.95 6.90
C ASP A 83 -6.63 -6.74 6.66
N VAL A 84 -6.04 -7.70 5.97
CA VAL A 84 -4.65 -7.62 5.48
C VAL A 84 -4.63 -7.49 3.97
N GLY A 85 -3.53 -6.99 3.44
CA GLY A 85 -3.33 -6.84 2.01
C GLY A 85 -3.21 -8.18 1.28
N ASP A 86 -3.59 -8.18 0.03
CA ASP A 86 -3.24 -9.25 -0.90
C ASP A 86 -1.71 -9.31 -1.03
N CYS A 87 -1.13 -10.51 -1.05
CA CYS A 87 0.32 -10.69 -1.22
C CYS A 87 0.85 -10.07 -2.54
N TRP A 88 0.00 -9.88 -3.52
CA TRP A 88 0.37 -9.22 -4.77
C TRP A 88 0.56 -7.70 -4.65
N LEU A 89 0.15 -7.08 -3.53
CA LEU A 89 0.55 -5.70 -3.21
C LEU A 89 2.06 -5.63 -2.98
N ASP A 90 2.59 -6.49 -2.11
CA ASP A 90 4.03 -6.55 -1.83
C ASP A 90 4.81 -6.95 -3.07
N ALA A 91 4.37 -8.00 -3.77
CA ALA A 91 5.02 -8.46 -4.98
C ALA A 91 4.99 -7.43 -6.12
N GLY A 92 3.90 -6.67 -6.25
CA GLY A 92 3.74 -5.67 -7.31
C GLY A 92 4.61 -4.43 -7.11
N VAL A 93 4.94 -4.08 -5.85
CA VAL A 93 5.75 -2.90 -5.53
C VAL A 93 7.26 -3.18 -5.58
N VAL A 94 7.68 -4.45 -5.69
CA VAL A 94 9.09 -4.88 -5.67
C VAL A 94 10.00 -4.04 -6.58
N PRO A 95 9.66 -3.72 -7.84
CA PRO A 95 10.54 -2.92 -8.69
C PRO A 95 10.83 -1.51 -8.17
N PHE A 96 10.03 -1.03 -7.23
CA PHE A 96 10.18 0.30 -6.60
C PHE A 96 10.82 0.18 -5.22
N SER A 97 10.39 -0.76 -4.39
CA SER A 97 10.85 -0.90 -3.01
C SER A 97 12.28 -1.45 -2.91
N THR A 98 12.68 -2.38 -3.78
CA THR A 98 14.00 -3.02 -3.72
C THR A 98 15.11 -2.23 -4.43
N LEU A 99 14.75 -1.28 -5.28
CA LEU A 99 15.68 -0.46 -6.06
C LEU A 99 15.79 0.98 -5.53
N ALA A 100 15.45 1.22 -4.27
CA ALA A 100 15.57 2.51 -3.58
C ALA A 100 14.88 3.68 -4.32
N TYR A 101 13.71 3.46 -4.90
CA TYR A 101 13.00 4.46 -5.72
C TYR A 101 12.79 5.80 -5.01
N LEU A 102 12.49 5.78 -3.70
CA LEU A 102 12.26 6.99 -2.91
C LEU A 102 13.56 7.65 -2.45
N ASP A 103 14.62 6.87 -2.25
CA ASP A 103 15.87 7.33 -1.64
C ASP A 103 16.93 7.71 -2.69
N ASP A 104 17.05 6.93 -3.76
CA ASP A 104 18.01 7.15 -4.85
C ASP A 104 17.38 6.87 -6.22
N LYS A 105 16.71 7.87 -6.74
CA LYS A 105 16.04 7.76 -8.04
C LYS A 105 17.00 7.49 -9.21
N LYS A 106 18.25 7.97 -9.13
CA LYS A 106 19.26 7.72 -10.19
C LYS A 106 19.69 6.25 -10.20
N TYR A 107 19.82 5.64 -9.02
CA TYR A 107 20.07 4.22 -8.91
C TYR A 107 18.90 3.42 -9.49
N TRP A 108 17.66 3.79 -9.15
CA TRP A 108 16.47 3.16 -9.71
C TRP A 108 16.41 3.27 -11.23
N GLU A 109 16.62 4.46 -11.81
CA GLU A 109 16.60 4.71 -13.26
C GLU A 109 17.67 3.90 -14.02
N LYS A 110 18.76 3.52 -13.35
CA LYS A 110 19.82 2.69 -13.93
C LYS A 110 19.39 1.22 -14.08
N TRP A 111 18.53 0.72 -13.16
CA TRP A 111 18.18 -0.69 -13.07
C TRP A 111 16.73 -0.99 -13.47
N PHE A 112 15.91 0.01 -13.65
CA PHE A 112 14.52 -0.13 -14.07
C PHE A 112 14.29 0.59 -15.42
N PRO A 113 13.56 -0.04 -16.37
CA PRO A 113 12.96 -1.39 -16.29
C PRO A 113 13.98 -2.50 -16.46
N ALA A 114 13.65 -3.70 -15.98
CA ALA A 114 14.43 -4.89 -16.27
C ALA A 114 14.38 -5.20 -17.77
N GLU A 115 15.51 -5.62 -18.35
CA GLU A 115 15.63 -5.98 -19.78
C GLU A 115 14.87 -7.26 -20.11
N LEU A 116 14.76 -8.17 -19.15
CA LEU A 116 14.09 -9.45 -19.32
C LEU A 116 13.51 -9.94 -18.01
N VAL A 117 12.24 -10.34 -18.05
CA VAL A 117 11.56 -11.04 -16.95
C VAL A 117 10.96 -12.31 -17.52
N ILE A 118 11.31 -13.47 -16.95
CA ILE A 118 10.82 -14.79 -17.38
C ILE A 118 10.06 -15.40 -16.21
N GLU A 119 8.78 -15.67 -16.45
CA GLU A 119 7.87 -16.29 -15.49
C GLU A 119 6.89 -17.22 -16.19
N MET A 120 6.18 -18.04 -15.42
CA MET A 120 5.12 -18.90 -15.94
C MET A 120 3.92 -18.08 -16.43
N ILE A 121 3.14 -18.63 -17.35
CA ILE A 121 2.03 -17.96 -18.03
C ILE A 121 0.95 -17.48 -17.03
N GLU A 122 0.79 -18.14 -15.89
CA GLU A 122 -0.14 -17.76 -14.84
C GLU A 122 0.13 -16.35 -14.29
N GLN A 123 1.41 -15.91 -14.33
CA GLN A 123 1.83 -14.59 -13.82
C GLN A 123 1.26 -13.42 -14.61
N ILE A 124 0.72 -13.67 -15.79
CA ILE A 124 -0.04 -12.67 -16.56
C ILE A 124 -1.20 -12.11 -15.72
N ARG A 125 -1.86 -12.96 -14.90
CA ARG A 125 -2.99 -12.57 -14.02
C ARG A 125 -2.59 -12.36 -12.57
N LEU A 126 -1.32 -12.51 -12.22
CA LEU A 126 -0.78 -12.43 -10.87
C LEU A 126 0.28 -11.32 -10.80
N TRP A 127 1.56 -11.70 -10.75
CA TRP A 127 2.65 -10.72 -10.55
C TRP A 127 2.74 -9.68 -11.67
N PHE A 128 2.67 -10.09 -12.93
CA PHE A 128 2.74 -9.12 -14.04
C PHE A 128 1.58 -8.12 -14.03
N TYR A 129 0.39 -8.58 -13.62
CA TYR A 129 -0.75 -7.69 -13.48
C TYR A 129 -0.55 -6.68 -12.34
N SER A 130 -0.12 -7.14 -11.16
CA SER A 130 0.14 -6.25 -10.04
C SER A 130 1.26 -5.24 -10.33
N MET A 131 2.37 -5.67 -10.96
CA MET A 131 3.42 -4.76 -11.40
C MET A 131 2.91 -3.72 -12.42
N LEU A 132 2.05 -4.12 -13.35
CA LEU A 132 1.43 -3.19 -14.29
C LEU A 132 0.59 -2.15 -13.58
N VAL A 133 -0.24 -2.57 -12.62
CA VAL A 133 -1.07 -1.66 -11.82
C VAL A 133 -0.20 -0.66 -11.07
N PHE A 134 0.84 -1.12 -10.35
CA PHE A 134 1.75 -0.22 -9.64
C PHE A 134 2.53 0.68 -10.59
N GLY A 135 3.01 0.16 -11.70
CA GLY A 135 3.70 0.95 -12.72
C GLY A 135 2.84 2.10 -13.26
N VAL A 136 1.57 1.85 -13.51
CA VAL A 136 0.62 2.88 -13.97
C VAL A 136 0.30 3.87 -12.84
N VAL A 137 -0.11 3.38 -11.67
CA VAL A 137 -0.53 4.22 -10.54
C VAL A 137 0.62 5.12 -10.09
N LEU A 138 1.81 4.56 -9.85
CA LEU A 138 2.96 5.34 -9.41
C LEU A 138 3.46 6.30 -10.49
N SER A 139 3.44 5.91 -11.78
CA SER A 139 3.83 6.82 -12.86
C SER A 139 2.87 8.02 -13.00
N ILE A 140 1.59 7.85 -12.69
CA ILE A 140 0.60 8.94 -12.69
C ILE A 140 0.78 9.83 -11.46
N LEU A 141 0.90 9.24 -10.28
CA LEU A 141 0.99 9.97 -9.00
C LEU A 141 2.30 10.75 -8.87
N LEU A 142 3.39 10.21 -9.42
CA LEU A 142 4.74 10.72 -9.27
C LEU A 142 5.21 11.55 -10.48
N ARG A 143 4.37 11.72 -11.50
CA ARG A 143 4.65 12.71 -12.55
C ARG A 143 4.75 14.09 -11.88
N PRO A 144 5.82 14.87 -12.13
CA PRO A 144 5.85 16.27 -11.72
C PRO A 144 4.57 16.90 -12.24
N ARG A 145 3.79 17.54 -11.38
CA ARG A 145 2.66 18.36 -11.84
C ARG A 145 3.26 19.41 -12.76
N LEU A 146 3.15 19.21 -14.04
CA LEU A 146 3.46 20.24 -15.01
C LEU A 146 2.57 21.42 -14.63
N ARG A 147 3.17 22.43 -14.01
CA ARG A 147 2.50 23.71 -13.78
C ARG A 147 2.13 24.23 -15.17
N ARG A 148 0.84 24.25 -15.45
CA ARG A 148 0.28 25.04 -16.53
C ARG A 148 0.44 26.52 -16.19
#